data_66ef6e13699bb06253fd78978648705f
#
_entry.id   66ef6e13699bb06253fd78978648705f
#
_cell.length_a   1.000
_cell.length_b   1.000
_cell.length_c   1.000
_cell.angle_alpha   90.00
_cell.angle_beta   90.00
_cell.angle_gamma   90.00
#
_symmetry.space_group_name_H-M   'P 1'
#
loop_
_entity.id
_entity.type
_entity.pdbx_description
1 polymer ?
#
loop_
_entity_poly.entity_id
_entity_poly.type
_entity_poly.pdbx_seq_one_letter_code
_entity_poly.pdbx_strand_id
1 'polypeptide(L)'
;MRGKDFDTVRQIVFTDLDGTLLDSETYSYKGSLGEVNRLKENGVPIIFCSAKTRAEQEVYRDELRLFHPFIVENGGAIFIPHAYFPLPFDYHKAVDDLLVIELAMPRSMVTGLLAEIGRENDFRFKRFGDMSAAEVAEITGLNLQSAKLAQQREYDEPVEFDSSGNDLGEFLAELGEAGLNWSHGGRLYHIMGGGGKGKAVEILSGLYREMWGKIRTIGLGNGLNDLPLLQQVDMPILVQKGDRSWEDMDLPRLRRVRGVGPEGWSRAILELFEP
;
A
#
# COMPACT_ATOMS: atom_id res chain seq x y z
N MET A 1 20.76 30.63 13.54
CA MET A 1 19.38 30.13 13.60
C MET A 1 18.59 30.82 12.49
N ARG A 2 18.38 30.18 11.33
CA ARG A 2 17.51 30.72 10.28
C ARG A 2 16.08 30.40 10.69
N GLY A 3 15.21 31.43 10.75
CA GLY A 3 13.81 31.29 11.09
C GLY A 3 13.14 30.23 10.19
N LYS A 4 12.41 29.33 10.81
CA LYS A 4 11.54 28.40 10.08
C LYS A 4 10.47 29.23 9.40
N ASP A 5 10.51 29.30 8.06
CA ASP A 5 9.40 29.79 7.25
C ASP A 5 8.21 28.84 7.42
N PHE A 6 7.38 29.09 8.42
CA PHE A 6 6.17 28.30 8.72
C PHE A 6 5.01 28.55 7.73
N ASP A 7 5.21 29.42 6.73
CA ASP A 7 4.13 29.81 5.80
C ASP A 7 4.08 29.01 4.48
N THR A 8 5.11 28.23 4.17
CA THR A 8 5.10 27.36 2.99
C THR A 8 4.46 26.02 3.30
N VAL A 9 3.31 25.75 2.68
CA VAL A 9 2.62 24.44 2.77
C VAL A 9 3.47 23.38 2.07
N ARG A 10 4.06 22.45 2.83
CA ARG A 10 4.84 21.35 2.26
C ARG A 10 3.92 20.24 1.75
N GLN A 11 4.30 19.63 0.63
CA GLN A 11 3.53 18.57 0.00
C GLN A 11 4.13 17.20 0.31
N ILE A 12 3.27 16.18 0.38
CA ILE A 12 3.63 14.77 0.58
C ILE A 12 2.77 13.94 -0.36
N VAL A 13 3.39 13.02 -1.08
CA VAL A 13 2.71 12.09 -1.98
C VAL A 13 2.64 10.71 -1.34
N PHE A 14 1.44 10.20 -1.10
CA PHE A 14 1.16 8.80 -0.79
C PHE A 14 0.72 8.11 -2.07
N THR A 15 1.33 7.00 -2.41
CA THR A 15 1.01 6.31 -3.67
C THR A 15 0.89 4.81 -3.46
N ASP A 16 -0.16 4.23 -4.05
CA ASP A 16 -0.14 2.80 -4.32
C ASP A 16 0.91 2.48 -5.39
N LEU A 17 1.24 1.20 -5.54
CA LEU A 17 2.26 0.73 -6.46
C LEU A 17 1.66 0.06 -7.70
N ASP A 18 1.03 -1.11 -7.55
CA ASP A 18 0.62 -1.94 -8.67
C ASP A 18 -0.53 -1.33 -9.47
N GLY A 19 -0.30 -1.03 -10.74
CA GLY A 19 -1.26 -0.34 -11.59
C GLY A 19 -1.44 1.15 -11.25
N THR A 20 -0.57 1.72 -10.41
CA THR A 20 -0.53 3.14 -10.05
C THR A 20 0.83 3.73 -10.39
N LEU A 21 1.84 3.61 -9.52
CA LEU A 21 3.22 4.02 -9.83
C LEU A 21 3.93 3.02 -10.72
N LEU A 22 3.58 1.74 -10.59
CA LEU A 22 4.09 0.63 -11.38
C LEU A 22 3.06 0.20 -12.43
N ASP A 23 3.54 -0.24 -13.57
CA ASP A 23 2.72 -0.91 -14.58
C ASP A 23 2.14 -2.22 -14.03
N SER A 24 0.85 -2.47 -14.27
CA SER A 24 0.13 -3.61 -13.67
C SER A 24 0.53 -4.98 -14.21
N GLU A 25 1.17 -5.04 -15.39
CA GLU A 25 1.56 -6.30 -16.03
C GLU A 25 3.06 -6.56 -15.89
N THR A 26 3.87 -5.52 -16.11
CA THR A 26 5.34 -5.63 -16.12
C THR A 26 5.99 -5.25 -14.80
N TYR A 27 5.23 -4.65 -13.88
CA TYR A 27 5.71 -4.07 -12.62
C TYR A 27 6.82 -3.01 -12.80
N SER A 28 6.89 -2.42 -13.99
CA SER A 28 7.90 -1.41 -14.33
C SER A 28 7.48 -0.02 -13.86
N TYR A 29 8.42 0.69 -13.23
CA TYR A 29 8.27 2.10 -12.86
C TYR A 29 8.79 3.07 -13.93
N LYS A 30 9.25 2.58 -15.08
CA LYS A 30 9.91 3.42 -16.11
C LYS A 30 9.04 4.58 -16.58
N GLY A 31 7.72 4.36 -16.68
CA GLY A 31 6.79 5.40 -17.10
C GLY A 31 6.58 6.51 -16.08
N SER A 32 6.89 6.29 -14.79
CA SER A 32 6.78 7.27 -13.71
C SER A 32 8.12 7.89 -13.28
N LEU A 33 9.25 7.37 -13.80
CA LEU A 33 10.60 7.73 -13.34
C LEU A 33 10.89 9.24 -13.47
N GLY A 34 10.43 9.88 -14.54
CA GLY A 34 10.62 11.31 -14.76
C GLY A 34 10.06 12.16 -13.61
N GLU A 35 8.80 11.85 -13.24
CA GLU A 35 8.10 12.63 -12.22
C GLU A 35 8.52 12.21 -10.79
N VAL A 36 8.94 10.97 -10.58
CA VAL A 36 9.60 10.56 -9.33
C VAL A 36 10.86 11.42 -9.11
N ASN A 37 11.71 11.61 -10.13
CA ASN A 37 12.90 12.46 -10.02
C ASN A 37 12.53 13.93 -9.80
N ARG A 38 11.51 14.44 -10.48
CA ARG A 38 10.99 15.80 -10.27
C ARG A 38 10.55 16.04 -8.81
N LEU A 39 9.78 15.10 -8.22
CA LEU A 39 9.37 15.18 -6.81
C LEU A 39 10.58 15.19 -5.87
N LYS A 40 11.57 14.32 -6.12
CA LYS A 40 12.83 14.26 -5.35
C LYS A 40 13.60 15.58 -5.41
N GLU A 41 13.76 16.16 -6.59
CA GLU A 41 14.46 17.44 -6.82
C GLU A 41 13.76 18.59 -6.08
N ASN A 42 12.44 18.51 -5.94
CA ASN A 42 11.64 19.49 -5.19
C ASN A 42 11.52 19.16 -3.69
N GLY A 43 12.18 18.11 -3.22
CA GLY A 43 12.14 17.71 -1.81
C GLY A 43 10.76 17.23 -1.32
N VAL A 44 9.93 16.73 -2.23
CA VAL A 44 8.60 16.20 -1.93
C VAL A 44 8.71 14.72 -1.58
N PRO A 45 8.36 14.29 -0.35
CA PRO A 45 8.38 12.89 0.02
C PRO A 45 7.38 12.06 -0.80
N ILE A 46 7.84 10.89 -1.23
CA ILE A 46 7.04 9.86 -1.89
C ILE A 46 6.93 8.69 -0.94
N ILE A 47 5.74 8.43 -0.44
CA ILE A 47 5.43 7.38 0.54
C ILE A 47 4.70 6.25 -0.20
N PHE A 48 5.34 5.09 -0.29
CA PHE A 48 4.67 3.90 -0.79
C PHE A 48 3.62 3.42 0.21
N CYS A 49 2.44 3.09 -0.26
CA CYS A 49 1.31 2.61 0.52
C CYS A 49 0.62 1.47 -0.25
N SER A 50 1.13 0.25 -0.14
CA SER A 50 0.81 -0.83 -1.05
C SER A 50 0.48 -2.15 -0.34
N ALA A 51 -0.13 -3.08 -1.09
CA ALA A 51 -0.30 -4.48 -0.68
C ALA A 51 1.02 -5.27 -0.67
N LYS A 52 2.09 -4.73 -1.26
CA LYS A 52 3.41 -5.37 -1.31
C LYS A 52 4.04 -5.48 0.08
N THR A 53 4.83 -6.54 0.25
CA THR A 53 5.65 -6.78 1.44
C THR A 53 6.76 -5.72 1.60
N ARG A 54 7.38 -5.68 2.78
CA ARG A 54 8.59 -4.90 3.02
C ARG A 54 9.68 -5.25 2.00
N ALA A 55 9.96 -6.54 1.84
CA ALA A 55 11.02 -7.02 0.95
C ALA A 55 10.81 -6.62 -0.53
N GLU A 56 9.56 -6.63 -1.02
CA GLU A 56 9.25 -6.14 -2.36
C GLU A 56 9.44 -4.63 -2.48
N GLN A 57 8.98 -3.86 -1.48
CA GLN A 57 9.05 -2.40 -1.52
C GLN A 57 10.50 -1.90 -1.40
N GLU A 58 11.34 -2.55 -0.60
CA GLU A 58 12.75 -2.21 -0.45
C GLU A 58 13.49 -2.25 -1.80
N VAL A 59 13.20 -3.22 -2.68
CA VAL A 59 13.78 -3.27 -4.03
C VAL A 59 13.47 -1.99 -4.83
N TYR A 60 12.20 -1.60 -4.90
CA TYR A 60 11.81 -0.38 -5.62
C TYR A 60 12.36 0.89 -4.96
N ARG A 61 12.41 0.93 -3.64
CA ARG A 61 12.94 2.05 -2.87
C ARG A 61 14.43 2.25 -3.15
N ASP A 62 15.20 1.17 -3.19
CA ASP A 62 16.63 1.19 -3.51
C ASP A 62 16.88 1.63 -4.95
N GLU A 63 16.17 1.04 -5.91
CA GLU A 63 16.29 1.38 -7.34
C GLU A 63 15.93 2.85 -7.61
N LEU A 64 14.87 3.37 -6.97
CA LEU A 64 14.41 4.76 -7.09
C LEU A 64 15.16 5.71 -6.14
N ARG A 65 16.00 5.19 -5.25
CA ARG A 65 16.71 5.95 -4.19
C ARG A 65 15.75 6.79 -3.36
N LEU A 66 14.73 6.14 -2.82
CA LEU A 66 13.73 6.72 -1.93
C LEU A 66 14.02 6.30 -0.49
N PHE A 67 14.26 7.29 0.38
CA PHE A 67 14.60 7.09 1.79
C PHE A 67 13.49 7.53 2.75
N HIS A 68 12.28 7.70 2.23
CA HIS A 68 11.12 8.10 3.02
C HIS A 68 10.49 6.91 3.75
N PRO A 69 9.65 7.13 4.77
CA PRO A 69 8.81 6.09 5.35
C PRO A 69 7.97 5.38 4.29
N PHE A 70 7.52 4.17 4.58
CA PHE A 70 6.66 3.41 3.66
C PHE A 70 5.69 2.51 4.43
N ILE A 71 4.58 2.18 3.80
CA ILE A 71 3.45 1.44 4.36
C ILE A 71 3.33 0.12 3.60
N VAL A 72 3.36 -0.98 4.31
CA VAL A 72 3.37 -2.33 3.73
C VAL A 72 2.05 -3.06 3.96
N GLU A 73 1.80 -4.06 3.14
CA GLU A 73 0.75 -5.05 3.31
C GLU A 73 -0.60 -4.40 3.66
N ASN A 74 -1.08 -3.51 2.76
CA ASN A 74 -2.35 -2.78 2.89
C ASN A 74 -2.51 -1.97 4.19
N GLY A 75 -1.40 -1.52 4.79
CA GLY A 75 -1.41 -0.79 6.04
C GLY A 75 -1.23 -1.66 7.27
N GLY A 76 -0.65 -2.84 7.12
CA GLY A 76 -0.29 -3.73 8.23
C GLY A 76 0.77 -3.13 9.14
N ALA A 77 1.73 -2.39 8.57
CA ALA A 77 2.73 -1.63 9.32
C ALA A 77 3.28 -0.43 8.55
N ILE A 78 3.87 0.49 9.31
CA ILE A 78 4.63 1.63 8.82
C ILE A 78 6.09 1.40 9.17
N PHE A 79 6.96 1.46 8.18
CA PHE A 79 8.40 1.40 8.33
C PHE A 79 9.00 2.80 8.16
N ILE A 80 9.76 3.27 9.15
CA ILE A 80 10.29 4.62 9.22
C ILE A 80 11.81 4.53 9.36
N PRO A 81 12.61 5.09 8.43
CA PRO A 81 14.06 5.10 8.57
C PRO A 81 14.48 5.74 9.89
N HIS A 82 15.49 5.17 10.56
CA HIS A 82 15.99 5.69 11.82
C HIS A 82 16.39 7.17 11.66
N ALA A 83 16.04 7.98 12.65
CA ALA A 83 16.28 9.42 12.66
C ALA A 83 15.59 10.24 11.52
N TYR A 84 14.63 9.66 10.79
CA TYR A 84 13.89 10.38 9.76
C TYR A 84 13.07 11.56 10.31
N PHE A 85 12.34 11.32 11.41
CA PHE A 85 11.65 12.37 12.14
C PHE A 85 12.51 12.85 13.29
N PRO A 86 12.86 14.16 13.38
CA PRO A 86 13.65 14.72 14.48
C PRO A 86 12.78 15.02 15.71
N LEU A 87 11.82 14.16 16.00
CA LEU A 87 10.89 14.25 17.13
C LEU A 87 10.62 12.84 17.68
N PRO A 88 10.31 12.70 18.96
CA PRO A 88 9.94 11.41 19.54
C PRO A 88 8.57 10.97 19.02
N PHE A 89 8.41 9.68 18.77
CA PHE A 89 7.14 9.03 18.47
C PHE A 89 7.17 7.57 18.95
N ASP A 90 6.00 7.00 19.19
CA ASP A 90 5.87 5.62 19.62
C ASP A 90 6.07 4.66 18.46
N TYR A 91 6.86 3.63 18.66
CA TYR A 91 7.05 2.52 17.71
C TYR A 91 7.11 1.19 18.48
N HIS A 92 6.80 0.08 17.79
CA HIS A 92 6.69 -1.24 18.42
C HIS A 92 8.00 -2.01 18.43
N LYS A 93 8.78 -1.91 17.35
CA LYS A 93 10.07 -2.60 17.20
C LYS A 93 11.01 -1.83 16.28
N ALA A 94 12.30 -2.16 16.36
CA ALA A 94 13.31 -1.75 15.38
C ALA A 94 13.79 -2.99 14.62
N VAL A 95 13.92 -2.86 13.30
CA VAL A 95 14.41 -3.91 12.40
C VAL A 95 15.39 -3.27 11.44
N ASP A 96 16.64 -3.72 11.44
CA ASP A 96 17.73 -3.07 10.71
C ASP A 96 17.80 -1.56 11.05
N ASP A 97 17.81 -0.68 10.06
CA ASP A 97 17.80 0.78 10.23
C ASP A 97 16.39 1.38 10.22
N LEU A 98 15.36 0.58 10.48
CA LEU A 98 13.94 0.98 10.42
C LEU A 98 13.27 0.87 11.79
N LEU A 99 12.49 1.88 12.16
CA LEU A 99 11.53 1.86 13.26
C LEU A 99 10.17 1.44 12.72
N VAL A 100 9.46 0.55 13.40
CA VAL A 100 8.22 -0.06 12.91
C VAL A 100 7.06 0.28 13.81
N ILE A 101 6.02 0.86 13.22
CA ILE A 101 4.70 1.02 13.85
C ILE A 101 3.81 -0.08 13.30
N GLU A 102 3.52 -1.10 14.10
CA GLU A 102 2.65 -2.21 13.73
C GLU A 102 1.18 -1.81 13.93
N LEU A 103 0.34 -1.99 12.92
CA LEU A 103 -1.07 -1.60 12.93
C LEU A 103 -1.99 -2.82 12.84
N ALA A 104 -1.49 -3.93 12.32
CA ALA A 104 -2.18 -5.19 12.23
C ALA A 104 -1.54 -6.24 13.14
N MET A 105 -2.29 -7.29 13.43
CA MET A 105 -1.75 -8.45 14.13
C MET A 105 -0.71 -9.17 13.27
N PRO A 106 0.26 -9.89 13.87
CA PRO A 106 1.21 -10.70 13.14
C PRO A 106 0.53 -11.73 12.23
N ARG A 107 1.07 -11.94 11.03
CA ARG A 107 0.56 -12.94 10.07
C ARG A 107 0.34 -14.32 10.68
N SER A 108 1.18 -14.75 11.62
CA SER A 108 1.03 -16.05 12.30
C SER A 108 -0.30 -16.20 13.04
N MET A 109 -0.84 -15.11 13.59
CA MET A 109 -2.17 -15.10 14.20
C MET A 109 -3.28 -15.17 13.13
N VAL A 110 -3.14 -14.40 12.06
CA VAL A 110 -4.09 -14.44 10.92
C VAL A 110 -4.18 -15.86 10.34
N THR A 111 -3.04 -16.50 10.10
CA THR A 111 -3.01 -17.87 9.56
C THR A 111 -3.58 -18.90 10.52
N GLY A 112 -3.45 -18.70 11.84
CA GLY A 112 -4.08 -19.53 12.88
C GLY A 112 -5.59 -19.45 12.81
N LEU A 113 -6.15 -18.24 12.80
CA LEU A 113 -7.60 -18.02 12.69
C LEU A 113 -8.16 -18.54 11.36
N LEU A 114 -7.46 -18.34 10.25
CA LEU A 114 -7.85 -18.90 8.95
C LEU A 114 -7.92 -20.43 8.96
N ALA A 115 -6.96 -21.09 9.61
CA ALA A 115 -6.96 -22.54 9.72
C ALA A 115 -8.13 -23.06 10.57
N GLU A 116 -8.54 -22.31 11.60
CA GLU A 116 -9.69 -22.62 12.44
C GLU A 116 -11.00 -22.46 11.65
N ILE A 117 -11.20 -21.30 11.01
CA ILE A 117 -12.38 -21.01 10.17
C ILE A 117 -12.54 -22.06 9.06
N GLY A 118 -11.46 -22.38 8.34
CA GLY A 118 -11.50 -23.38 7.28
C GLY A 118 -11.90 -24.78 7.77
N ARG A 119 -11.40 -25.19 8.96
CA ARG A 119 -11.72 -26.48 9.54
C ARG A 119 -13.16 -26.57 10.05
N GLU A 120 -13.65 -25.51 10.70
CA GLU A 120 -14.97 -25.51 11.33
C GLU A 120 -16.12 -25.43 10.32
N ASN A 121 -15.89 -24.76 9.18
CA ASN A 121 -16.91 -24.53 8.17
C ASN A 121 -16.67 -25.30 6.86
N ASP A 122 -15.66 -26.18 6.81
CA ASP A 122 -15.25 -26.94 5.61
C ASP A 122 -14.96 -26.04 4.38
N PHE A 123 -14.50 -24.79 4.61
CA PHE A 123 -14.12 -23.88 3.53
C PHE A 123 -12.82 -24.33 2.86
N ARG A 124 -12.81 -24.26 1.52
CA ARG A 124 -11.63 -24.55 0.71
C ARG A 124 -11.03 -23.28 0.18
N PHE A 125 -9.78 -23.07 0.55
CA PHE A 125 -8.97 -21.96 0.06
C PHE A 125 -7.50 -22.35 0.12
N LYS A 126 -6.69 -21.67 -0.70
CA LYS A 126 -5.24 -21.84 -0.69
C LYS A 126 -4.57 -20.56 -0.22
N ARG A 127 -3.81 -20.66 0.85
CA ARG A 127 -3.06 -19.52 1.39
C ARG A 127 -1.77 -19.32 0.61
N PHE A 128 -1.35 -18.08 0.47
CA PHE A 128 -0.09 -17.71 -0.18
C PHE A 128 1.12 -18.41 0.46
N GLY A 129 1.08 -18.57 1.78
CA GLY A 129 2.11 -19.28 2.52
C GLY A 129 2.20 -20.78 2.25
N ASP A 130 1.16 -21.38 1.71
CA ASP A 130 1.12 -22.81 1.36
C ASP A 130 1.52 -23.05 -0.11
N MET A 131 1.69 -21.99 -0.89
CA MET A 131 2.09 -22.06 -2.29
C MET A 131 3.60 -22.09 -2.44
N SER A 132 4.08 -22.76 -3.47
CA SER A 132 5.45 -22.60 -3.94
C SER A 132 5.63 -21.22 -4.61
N ALA A 133 6.86 -20.73 -4.68
CA ALA A 133 7.15 -19.48 -5.38
C ALA A 133 6.78 -19.53 -6.88
N ALA A 134 6.76 -20.73 -7.48
CA ALA A 134 6.33 -20.92 -8.86
C ALA A 134 4.81 -20.73 -9.01
N GLU A 135 4.00 -21.28 -8.10
CA GLU A 135 2.55 -21.07 -8.07
C GLU A 135 2.20 -19.61 -7.82
N VAL A 136 2.91 -18.95 -6.90
CA VAL A 136 2.76 -17.52 -6.67
C VAL A 136 3.06 -16.72 -7.94
N ALA A 137 4.16 -17.03 -8.63
CA ALA A 137 4.52 -16.39 -9.89
C ALA A 137 3.45 -16.56 -10.97
N GLU A 138 2.85 -17.75 -11.07
CA GLU A 138 1.77 -18.05 -12.02
C GLU A 138 0.50 -17.23 -11.75
N ILE A 139 0.09 -17.12 -10.49
CA ILE A 139 -1.13 -16.40 -10.12
C ILE A 139 -0.97 -14.88 -10.25
N THR A 140 0.21 -14.36 -9.91
CA THR A 140 0.46 -12.91 -9.83
C THR A 140 1.09 -12.32 -11.09
N GLY A 141 1.68 -13.15 -11.95
CA GLY A 141 2.50 -12.69 -13.08
C GLY A 141 3.89 -12.20 -12.69
N LEU A 142 4.28 -12.32 -11.41
CA LEU A 142 5.62 -11.97 -10.93
C LEU A 142 6.67 -12.95 -11.49
N ASN A 143 7.90 -12.49 -11.65
CA ASN A 143 9.00 -13.41 -11.83
C ASN A 143 9.29 -14.18 -10.53
N LEU A 144 10.03 -15.29 -10.62
CA LEU A 144 10.27 -16.20 -9.50
C LEU A 144 10.97 -15.51 -8.30
N GLN A 145 11.84 -14.55 -8.56
CA GLN A 145 12.54 -13.82 -7.49
C GLN A 145 11.56 -12.88 -6.76
N SER A 146 10.76 -12.12 -7.49
CA SER A 146 9.73 -11.25 -6.92
C SER A 146 8.66 -12.05 -6.18
N ALA A 147 8.26 -13.23 -6.68
CA ALA A 147 7.33 -14.12 -6.00
C ALA A 147 7.86 -14.57 -4.63
N LYS A 148 9.17 -14.86 -4.52
CA LYS A 148 9.81 -15.17 -3.22
C LYS A 148 9.79 -13.98 -2.26
N LEU A 149 9.93 -12.74 -2.76
CA LEU A 149 9.80 -11.54 -1.93
C LEU A 149 8.36 -11.32 -1.49
N ALA A 150 7.39 -11.53 -2.38
CA ALA A 150 5.97 -11.41 -2.08
C ALA A 150 5.49 -12.42 -1.02
N GLN A 151 6.17 -13.54 -0.84
CA GLN A 151 5.90 -14.51 0.21
C GLN A 151 6.46 -14.11 1.60
N GLN A 152 7.32 -13.10 1.70
CA GLN A 152 7.89 -12.62 2.96
C GLN A 152 6.93 -11.67 3.69
N ARG A 153 5.70 -12.14 3.88
CA ARG A 153 4.64 -11.37 4.52
C ARG A 153 4.74 -11.42 6.04
N GLU A 154 4.45 -10.30 6.66
CA GLU A 154 4.53 -10.13 8.12
C GLU A 154 3.14 -9.91 8.76
N TYR A 155 2.15 -9.36 8.02
CA TYR A 155 0.89 -8.86 8.58
C TYR A 155 -0.36 -9.35 7.87
N ASP A 156 -0.33 -9.65 6.58
CA ASP A 156 -1.49 -10.16 5.87
C ASP A 156 -1.24 -11.56 5.28
N GLU A 157 -2.31 -12.26 4.95
CA GLU A 157 -2.28 -13.55 4.27
C GLU A 157 -3.17 -13.46 3.03
N PRO A 158 -2.59 -13.41 1.82
CA PRO A 158 -3.39 -13.55 0.60
C PRO A 158 -3.92 -14.96 0.46
N VAL A 159 -5.18 -15.06 0.08
CA VAL A 159 -5.92 -16.31 -0.06
C VAL A 159 -6.55 -16.40 -1.44
N GLU A 160 -6.35 -17.48 -2.14
CA GLU A 160 -7.12 -17.88 -3.29
C GLU A 160 -8.32 -18.72 -2.79
N PHE A 161 -9.53 -18.18 -2.91
CA PHE A 161 -10.74 -18.86 -2.46
C PHE A 161 -11.30 -19.74 -3.58
N ASP A 162 -11.58 -21.01 -3.24
CA ASP A 162 -12.24 -21.93 -4.17
C ASP A 162 -13.75 -21.79 -4.05
N SER A 163 -14.36 -21.13 -5.05
CA SER A 163 -15.81 -20.94 -5.13
C SER A 163 -16.58 -22.19 -5.56
N SER A 164 -15.90 -23.30 -5.89
CA SER A 164 -16.55 -24.54 -6.24
C SER A 164 -17.10 -25.26 -4.99
N GLY A 165 -18.39 -25.02 -4.71
CA GLY A 165 -19.09 -25.61 -3.56
C GLY A 165 -18.90 -24.89 -2.23
N ASN A 166 -18.29 -23.71 -2.22
CA ASN A 166 -18.17 -22.84 -1.03
C ASN A 166 -18.89 -21.50 -1.27
N ASP A 167 -19.50 -20.99 -0.21
CA ASP A 167 -20.11 -19.66 -0.23
C ASP A 167 -19.09 -18.60 0.21
N LEU A 168 -18.72 -17.72 -0.74
CA LEU A 168 -17.79 -16.64 -0.47
C LEU A 168 -18.36 -15.65 0.56
N GLY A 169 -19.66 -15.38 0.52
CA GLY A 169 -20.31 -14.46 1.46
C GLY A 169 -20.24 -14.98 2.88
N GLU A 170 -20.47 -16.27 3.08
CA GLU A 170 -20.34 -16.94 4.37
C GLU A 170 -18.88 -16.92 4.87
N PHE A 171 -17.93 -17.24 3.99
CA PHE A 171 -16.50 -17.16 4.35
C PHE A 171 -16.09 -15.75 4.80
N LEU A 172 -16.51 -14.71 4.07
CA LEU A 172 -16.20 -13.32 4.42
C LEU A 172 -16.88 -12.88 5.73
N ALA A 173 -18.08 -13.39 6.02
CA ALA A 173 -18.77 -13.14 7.28
C ALA A 173 -18.03 -13.77 8.47
N GLU A 174 -17.60 -15.01 8.35
CA GLU A 174 -16.79 -15.72 9.37
C GLU A 174 -15.46 -15.00 9.65
N LEU A 175 -14.80 -14.47 8.59
CA LEU A 175 -13.61 -13.61 8.78
C LEU A 175 -13.94 -12.41 9.67
N GLY A 176 -15.07 -11.73 9.40
CA GLY A 176 -15.51 -10.58 10.19
C GLY A 176 -15.80 -10.93 11.64
N GLU A 177 -16.46 -12.06 11.91
CA GLU A 177 -16.74 -12.55 13.28
C GLU A 177 -15.45 -12.90 14.04
N ALA A 178 -14.43 -13.38 13.34
CA ALA A 178 -13.11 -13.63 13.91
C ALA A 178 -12.25 -12.36 14.11
N GLY A 179 -12.79 -11.16 13.79
CA GLY A 179 -12.08 -9.90 13.89
C GLY A 179 -11.05 -9.67 12.78
N LEU A 180 -11.18 -10.42 11.68
CA LEU A 180 -10.36 -10.24 10.49
C LEU A 180 -11.08 -9.32 9.49
N ASN A 181 -10.30 -8.51 8.78
CA ASN A 181 -10.76 -7.73 7.65
C ASN A 181 -10.12 -8.25 6.36
N TRP A 182 -10.67 -7.85 5.25
CA TRP A 182 -10.18 -8.28 3.95
C TRP A 182 -10.25 -7.17 2.91
N SER A 183 -9.37 -7.27 1.91
CA SER A 183 -9.45 -6.50 0.68
C SER A 183 -9.24 -7.43 -0.52
N HIS A 184 -9.86 -7.12 -1.64
CA HIS A 184 -9.73 -7.92 -2.86
C HIS A 184 -8.83 -7.21 -3.86
N GLY A 185 -7.85 -7.93 -4.39
CA GLY A 185 -6.95 -7.44 -5.42
C GLY A 185 -6.58 -8.56 -6.40
N GLY A 186 -6.87 -8.37 -7.67
CA GLY A 186 -6.64 -9.40 -8.69
C GLY A 186 -7.47 -10.67 -8.45
N ARG A 187 -6.80 -11.78 -8.13
CA ARG A 187 -7.44 -13.09 -7.83
C ARG A 187 -7.45 -13.42 -6.34
N LEU A 188 -6.85 -12.59 -5.50
CA LEU A 188 -6.58 -12.90 -4.12
C LEU A 188 -7.37 -12.01 -3.17
N TYR A 189 -7.81 -12.60 -2.07
CA TYR A 189 -8.30 -11.89 -0.90
C TYR A 189 -7.14 -11.70 0.07
N HIS A 190 -6.77 -10.46 0.34
CA HIS A 190 -5.78 -10.09 1.34
C HIS A 190 -6.44 -10.02 2.70
N ILE A 191 -6.14 -10.97 3.58
CA ILE A 191 -6.78 -11.11 4.89
C ILE A 191 -5.82 -10.61 5.97
N MET A 192 -6.34 -9.76 6.87
CA MET A 192 -5.53 -9.07 7.85
C MET A 192 -6.34 -8.85 9.15
N GLY A 193 -5.69 -8.83 10.28
CA GLY A 193 -6.32 -8.51 11.56
C GLY A 193 -5.99 -7.08 12.00
N GLY A 194 -6.89 -6.14 11.76
CA GLY A 194 -6.64 -4.71 12.02
C GLY A 194 -5.87 -4.00 10.91
N GLY A 195 -5.27 -2.85 11.22
CA GLY A 195 -4.51 -2.07 10.25
C GLY A 195 -5.36 -1.30 9.24
N GLY A 196 -4.79 -1.07 8.07
CA GLY A 196 -5.43 -0.41 6.92
C GLY A 196 -4.67 0.80 6.40
N LYS A 197 -4.64 0.97 5.05
CA LYS A 197 -3.94 2.07 4.37
C LYS A 197 -4.32 3.44 4.95
N GLY A 198 -5.61 3.67 5.26
CA GLY A 198 -6.07 4.94 5.81
C GLY A 198 -5.48 5.26 7.17
N LYS A 199 -5.46 4.30 8.10
CA LYS A 199 -4.89 4.49 9.44
C LYS A 199 -3.40 4.79 9.37
N ALA A 200 -2.68 4.10 8.51
CA ALA A 200 -1.25 4.33 8.30
C ALA A 200 -0.96 5.73 7.73
N VAL A 201 -1.76 6.18 6.76
CA VAL A 201 -1.67 7.53 6.17
C VAL A 201 -1.97 8.60 7.22
N GLU A 202 -2.99 8.40 8.06
CA GLU A 202 -3.33 9.32 9.16
C GLU A 202 -2.15 9.52 10.12
N ILE A 203 -1.54 8.42 10.58
CA ILE A 203 -0.40 8.45 11.51
C ILE A 203 0.80 9.16 10.90
N LEU A 204 1.22 8.77 9.68
CA LEU A 204 2.34 9.42 9.03
C LEU A 204 2.08 10.90 8.75
N SER A 205 0.88 11.25 8.31
CA SER A 205 0.48 12.65 8.13
C SER A 205 0.56 13.43 9.44
N GLY A 206 0.23 12.82 10.57
CA GLY A 206 0.40 13.38 11.91
C GLY A 206 1.86 13.70 12.20
N LEU A 207 2.77 12.74 12.03
CA LEU A 207 4.21 12.93 12.25
C LEU A 207 4.80 14.03 11.35
N TYR A 208 4.39 14.10 10.09
CA TYR A 208 4.81 15.17 9.20
C TYR A 208 4.26 16.55 9.63
N ARG A 209 3.01 16.63 10.12
CA ARG A 209 2.45 17.88 10.67
C ARG A 209 3.21 18.35 11.90
N GLU A 210 3.59 17.44 12.78
CA GLU A 210 4.42 17.78 13.93
C GLU A 210 5.80 18.30 13.51
N MET A 211 6.41 17.69 12.48
CA MET A 211 7.73 18.10 12.00
C MET A 211 7.69 19.43 11.23
N TRP A 212 6.64 19.67 10.40
CA TRP A 212 6.64 20.76 9.43
C TRP A 212 5.54 21.82 9.65
N GLY A 213 4.56 21.57 10.49
CA GLY A 213 3.38 22.40 10.66
C GLY A 213 2.35 22.12 9.56
N LYS A 214 2.15 23.07 8.65
CA LYS A 214 1.18 22.92 7.56
C LYS A 214 1.71 22.01 6.46
N ILE A 215 0.95 20.97 6.13
CA ILE A 215 1.23 20.08 5.01
C ILE A 215 0.00 19.99 4.09
N ARG A 216 0.23 19.56 2.85
CA ARG A 216 -0.79 19.12 1.90
C ARG A 216 -0.47 17.70 1.48
N THR A 217 -1.40 16.79 1.69
CA THR A 217 -1.27 15.38 1.36
C THR A 217 -1.94 15.09 0.02
N ILE A 218 -1.26 14.36 -0.84
CA ILE A 218 -1.72 13.90 -2.16
C ILE A 218 -1.75 12.39 -2.10
N GLY A 219 -2.85 11.76 -2.49
CA GLY A 219 -2.97 10.30 -2.54
C GLY A 219 -3.26 9.83 -3.94
N LEU A 220 -2.53 8.84 -4.43
CA LEU A 220 -2.76 8.21 -5.74
C LEU A 220 -3.03 6.72 -5.58
N GLY A 221 -4.07 6.24 -6.27
CA GLY A 221 -4.47 4.83 -6.31
C GLY A 221 -5.26 4.51 -7.57
N ASN A 222 -5.60 3.23 -7.77
CA ASN A 222 -6.35 2.76 -8.94
C ASN A 222 -7.48 1.80 -8.61
N GLY A 223 -7.59 1.31 -7.38
CA GLY A 223 -8.54 0.27 -6.97
C GLY A 223 -9.27 0.56 -5.66
N LEU A 224 -10.28 -0.27 -5.35
CA LEU A 224 -11.08 -0.13 -4.10
C LEU A 224 -10.24 -0.28 -2.82
N ASN A 225 -9.15 -1.06 -2.87
CA ASN A 225 -8.22 -1.19 -1.75
C ASN A 225 -7.47 0.11 -1.43
N ASP A 226 -7.52 1.12 -2.34
CA ASP A 226 -6.94 2.45 -2.11
C ASP A 226 -7.94 3.45 -1.52
N LEU A 227 -9.23 3.11 -1.50
CA LEU A 227 -10.26 4.01 -0.96
C LEU A 227 -9.90 4.52 0.45
N PRO A 228 -9.43 3.67 1.40
CA PRO A 228 -9.04 4.15 2.73
C PRO A 228 -7.88 5.15 2.71
N LEU A 229 -6.89 4.97 1.83
CA LEU A 229 -5.80 5.94 1.62
C LEU A 229 -6.36 7.25 1.07
N LEU A 230 -7.18 7.17 0.01
CA LEU A 230 -7.73 8.34 -0.69
C LEU A 230 -8.66 9.17 0.20
N GLN A 231 -9.34 8.54 1.16
CA GLN A 231 -10.19 9.22 2.15
C GLN A 231 -9.38 10.08 3.14
N GLN A 232 -8.12 9.75 3.39
CA GLN A 232 -7.29 10.40 4.41
C GLN A 232 -6.43 11.55 3.88
N VAL A 233 -6.43 11.80 2.58
CA VAL A 233 -5.59 12.83 1.96
C VAL A 233 -6.39 14.07 1.56
N ASP A 234 -5.70 15.21 1.46
CA ASP A 234 -6.31 16.47 1.02
C ASP A 234 -6.68 16.45 -0.47
N MET A 235 -5.89 15.74 -1.28
CA MET A 235 -6.04 15.64 -2.74
C MET A 235 -6.06 14.17 -3.18
N PRO A 236 -7.23 13.52 -3.18
CA PRO A 236 -7.36 12.15 -3.68
C PRO A 236 -7.37 12.12 -5.21
N ILE A 237 -6.56 11.22 -5.79
CA ILE A 237 -6.40 11.05 -7.23
C ILE A 237 -6.55 9.58 -7.59
N LEU A 238 -7.40 9.31 -8.59
CA LEU A 238 -7.62 7.99 -9.14
C LEU A 238 -7.09 7.94 -10.58
N VAL A 239 -6.17 7.02 -10.84
CA VAL A 239 -5.68 6.72 -12.19
C VAL A 239 -6.49 5.60 -12.84
N GLN A 240 -6.39 5.45 -14.16
CA GLN A 240 -7.13 4.42 -14.88
C GLN A 240 -6.55 3.02 -14.63
N LYS A 241 -7.43 2.04 -14.57
CA LYS A 241 -7.08 0.61 -14.59
C LYS A 241 -6.58 0.18 -15.97
N GLY A 242 -6.05 -1.03 -16.10
CA GLY A 242 -5.53 -1.58 -17.35
C GLY A 242 -6.52 -1.55 -18.53
N ASP A 243 -7.81 -1.69 -18.28
CA ASP A 243 -8.89 -1.58 -19.25
C ASP A 243 -9.30 -0.12 -19.59
N ARG A 244 -8.57 0.87 -19.09
CA ARG A 244 -8.82 2.30 -19.21
C ARG A 244 -10.10 2.81 -18.54
N SER A 245 -10.76 1.99 -17.74
CA SER A 245 -11.83 2.43 -16.84
C SER A 245 -11.25 3.04 -15.56
N TRP A 246 -12.09 3.74 -14.80
CA TRP A 246 -11.81 4.06 -13.41
C TRP A 246 -12.59 3.13 -12.50
N GLU A 247 -12.05 2.87 -11.33
CA GLU A 247 -12.81 2.24 -10.26
C GLU A 247 -14.02 3.12 -9.89
N ASP A 248 -15.15 2.47 -9.64
CA ASP A 248 -16.35 3.19 -9.18
C ASP A 248 -16.21 3.53 -7.69
N MET A 249 -15.89 4.79 -7.43
CA MET A 249 -15.72 5.34 -6.09
C MET A 249 -16.51 6.63 -5.96
N ASP A 250 -17.37 6.69 -4.95
CA ASP A 250 -18.01 7.92 -4.50
C ASP A 250 -17.19 8.53 -3.36
N LEU A 251 -16.28 9.43 -3.72
CA LEU A 251 -15.42 10.14 -2.77
C LEU A 251 -15.40 11.63 -3.08
N PRO A 252 -15.75 12.49 -2.09
CA PRO A 252 -15.66 13.94 -2.27
C PRO A 252 -14.26 14.39 -2.73
N ARG A 253 -14.22 15.31 -3.68
CA ARG A 253 -12.98 15.87 -4.25
C ARG A 253 -12.11 14.87 -5.02
N LEU A 254 -12.57 13.64 -5.27
CA LEU A 254 -11.82 12.68 -6.07
C LEU A 254 -11.57 13.20 -7.48
N ARG A 255 -10.30 13.34 -7.81
CA ARG A 255 -9.86 13.70 -9.15
C ARG A 255 -9.54 12.45 -9.96
N ARG A 256 -10.21 12.27 -11.08
CA ARG A 256 -9.94 11.18 -12.03
C ARG A 256 -8.98 11.68 -13.10
N VAL A 257 -7.81 11.05 -13.23
CA VAL A 257 -6.77 11.41 -14.20
C VAL A 257 -6.68 10.31 -15.27
N ARG A 258 -6.67 10.71 -16.54
CA ARG A 258 -6.51 9.78 -17.66
C ARG A 258 -5.08 9.26 -17.74
N GLY A 259 -4.94 8.01 -18.11
CA GLY A 259 -3.68 7.28 -18.22
C GLY A 259 -3.69 6.06 -17.31
N VAL A 260 -3.17 4.96 -17.80
CA VAL A 260 -3.10 3.68 -17.09
C VAL A 260 -1.81 3.65 -16.27
N GLY A 261 -1.91 3.30 -14.99
CA GLY A 261 -0.75 3.10 -14.14
C GLY A 261 0.25 4.27 -14.18
N PRO A 262 1.53 4.01 -14.53
CA PRO A 262 2.59 5.03 -14.56
C PRO A 262 2.29 6.26 -15.44
N GLU A 263 1.55 6.08 -16.54
CA GLU A 263 1.15 7.20 -17.40
C GLU A 263 0.19 8.15 -16.66
N GLY A 264 -0.84 7.58 -16.03
CA GLY A 264 -1.81 8.35 -15.25
C GLY A 264 -1.17 9.00 -14.03
N TRP A 265 -0.30 8.26 -13.35
CA TRP A 265 0.47 8.76 -12.21
C TRP A 265 1.34 9.96 -12.61
N SER A 266 2.13 9.82 -13.67
CA SER A 266 2.98 10.91 -14.16
C SER A 266 2.18 12.14 -14.57
N ARG A 267 1.08 11.94 -15.30
CA ARG A 267 0.19 13.03 -15.66
C ARG A 267 -0.37 13.77 -14.44
N ALA A 268 -0.79 13.02 -13.42
CA ALA A 268 -1.30 13.60 -12.18
C ALA A 268 -0.25 14.48 -11.48
N ILE A 269 0.98 14.01 -11.41
CA ILE A 269 2.09 14.77 -10.80
C ILE A 269 2.44 15.99 -11.65
N LEU A 270 2.54 15.87 -12.97
CA LEU A 270 2.78 17.01 -13.87
C LEU A 270 1.76 18.11 -13.64
N GLU A 271 0.47 17.79 -13.67
CA GLU A 271 -0.61 18.77 -13.52
C GLU A 271 -0.64 19.45 -12.13
N LEU A 272 -0.02 18.86 -11.11
CA LEU A 272 0.06 19.42 -9.76
C LEU A 272 1.30 20.26 -9.52
N PHE A 273 2.38 19.99 -10.24
CA PHE A 273 3.69 20.60 -10.05
C PHE A 273 4.18 21.38 -11.28
N GLU A 274 3.37 21.48 -12.34
CA GLU A 274 3.61 22.49 -13.39
C GLU A 274 3.23 23.88 -12.87
N PRO A 275 4.05 24.90 -13.17
CA PRO A 275 3.83 26.27 -12.71
C PRO A 275 2.59 26.91 -13.33
#